data_0f1a426fc97ed004a2218e9956663f51
#
_entry.id   0f1a426fc97ed004a2218e9956663f51
#
_cell.length_a   1.000
_cell.length_b   1.000
_cell.length_c   1.000
_cell.angle_alpha   90.00
_cell.angle_beta   90.00
_cell.angle_gamma   90.00
#
_symmetry.space_group_name_H-M   'P 1'
#
loop_
_entity.id
_entity.type
_entity.pdbx_description
1 polymer ?
#
loop_
_entity_poly.entity_id
_entity_poly.type
_entity_poly.pdbx_seq_one_letter_code
_entity_poly.pdbx_strand_id
1 'polypeptide(L)'
;MQITVDIPAPLVGQSSEELASRARLLLVIDEVRAGRLTRVGAARALGMGLDDFLIEAGRHGLHAIDYDLDDFKQELDSITPDRH
;
A
#
# COMPACT_ATOMS: atom_id res chain seq x y z
N MET A 1 -11.40 12.19 -8.48
CA MET A 1 -12.08 12.37 -7.19
C MET A 1 -11.21 13.16 -6.24
N GLN A 2 -11.79 14.13 -5.60
CA GLN A 2 -11.05 14.92 -4.62
C GLN A 2 -11.52 14.58 -3.23
N ILE A 3 -10.57 14.48 -2.33
CA ILE A 3 -10.86 14.21 -0.92
C ILE A 3 -10.29 15.37 -0.11
N THR A 4 -11.13 15.95 0.72
CA THR A 4 -10.69 16.99 1.64
C THR A 4 -10.49 16.40 3.01
N VAL A 5 -9.31 16.61 3.57
CA VAL A 5 -8.96 16.08 4.89
C VAL A 5 -8.54 17.23 5.79
N ASP A 6 -9.12 17.27 6.98
CA ASP A 6 -8.70 18.23 7.99
C ASP A 6 -7.39 17.76 8.59
N ILE A 7 -6.40 18.66 8.60
CA ILE A 7 -5.08 18.32 9.10
C ILE A 7 -4.95 18.81 10.54
N PRO A 8 -4.71 17.89 11.49
CA PRO A 8 -4.51 18.30 12.88
C PRO A 8 -3.34 19.23 13.04
N ALA A 9 -3.43 20.13 14.02
CA ALA A 9 -2.38 21.11 14.27
C ALA A 9 -0.96 20.53 14.34
N PRO A 10 -0.74 19.36 14.95
CA PRO A 10 0.61 18.80 15.00
C PRO A 10 1.22 18.50 13.63
N LEU A 11 0.43 18.41 12.58
CA LEU A 11 0.91 18.10 11.24
C LEU A 11 1.10 19.33 10.37
N VAL A 12 0.74 20.50 10.86
CA VAL A 12 0.77 21.74 10.07
C VAL A 12 2.17 22.11 9.60
N GLY A 13 3.21 21.64 10.31
CA GLY A 13 4.58 21.94 9.92
C GLY A 13 5.08 21.17 8.70
N GLN A 14 4.32 20.23 8.18
CA GLN A 14 4.73 19.43 7.04
C GLN A 14 4.19 20.03 5.74
N SER A 15 4.90 19.81 4.63
CA SER A 15 4.44 20.31 3.34
C SER A 15 3.21 19.54 2.89
N SER A 16 2.42 20.18 2.03
CA SER A 16 1.23 19.54 1.46
C SER A 16 1.59 18.29 0.67
N GLU A 17 2.72 18.33 -0.04
CA GLU A 17 3.16 17.17 -0.82
C GLU A 17 3.55 16.00 0.07
N GLU A 18 4.25 16.28 1.16
CA GLU A 18 4.62 15.25 2.10
C GLU A 18 3.40 14.60 2.74
N LEU A 19 2.43 15.43 3.14
CA LEU A 19 1.20 14.92 3.74
C LEU A 19 0.38 14.13 2.74
N ALA A 20 0.31 14.57 1.49
CA ALA A 20 -0.42 13.85 0.45
C ALA A 20 0.21 12.50 0.17
N SER A 21 1.53 12.46 0.06
CA SER A 21 2.25 11.21 -0.18
C SER A 21 2.05 10.23 0.97
N ARG A 22 2.13 10.75 2.18
CA ARG A 22 1.93 9.93 3.37
C ARG A 22 0.52 9.39 3.46
N ALA A 23 -0.46 10.24 3.17
CA ALA A 23 -1.85 9.82 3.18
C ALA A 23 -2.10 8.74 2.15
N ARG A 24 -1.53 8.88 0.95
CA ARG A 24 -1.68 7.88 -0.10
C ARG A 24 -1.09 6.55 0.34
N LEU A 25 0.09 6.58 0.91
CA LEU A 25 0.74 5.37 1.40
C LEU A 25 -0.11 4.68 2.47
N LEU A 26 -0.60 5.44 3.43
CA LEU A 26 -1.39 4.87 4.53
C LEU A 26 -2.72 4.31 4.05
N LEU A 27 -3.36 4.97 3.09
CA LEU A 27 -4.59 4.47 2.51
C LEU A 27 -4.38 3.15 1.78
N VAL A 28 -3.28 3.06 1.01
CA VAL A 28 -2.97 1.85 0.27
C VAL A 28 -2.65 0.71 1.24
N ILE A 29 -1.89 0.99 2.29
CA ILE A 29 -1.59 -0.02 3.31
C ILE A 29 -2.88 -0.52 3.96
N ASP A 30 -3.80 0.38 4.25
CA ASP A 30 -5.08 0.01 4.84
C ASP A 30 -5.88 -0.90 3.91
N GLU A 31 -5.86 -0.63 2.63
CA GLU A 31 -6.53 -1.48 1.63
C GLU A 31 -5.91 -2.88 1.59
N VAL A 32 -4.59 -2.98 1.74
CA VAL A 32 -3.93 -4.28 1.80
C VAL A 32 -4.35 -5.04 3.05
N ARG A 33 -4.39 -4.35 4.20
CA ARG A 33 -4.83 -4.98 5.44
C ARG A 33 -6.26 -5.50 5.36
N ALA A 34 -7.10 -4.76 4.68
CA ALA A 34 -8.50 -5.13 4.52
C ALA A 34 -8.72 -6.23 3.48
N GLY A 35 -7.67 -6.61 2.78
CA GLY A 35 -7.78 -7.66 1.76
C GLY A 35 -8.34 -7.17 0.44
N ARG A 36 -8.47 -5.86 0.26
CA ARG A 36 -9.01 -5.31 -0.99
C ARG A 36 -7.93 -5.05 -2.03
N LEU A 37 -6.69 -5.16 -1.65
CA LEU A 37 -5.57 -4.87 -2.55
C LEU A 37 -4.43 -5.81 -2.19
N THR A 38 -3.76 -6.39 -3.21
CA THR A 38 -2.60 -7.21 -2.97
C THR A 38 -1.38 -6.33 -2.76
N ARG A 39 -0.32 -6.89 -2.21
CA ARG A 39 0.92 -6.16 -2.01
C ARG A 39 1.52 -5.71 -3.33
N VAL A 40 1.48 -6.56 -4.34
CA VAL A 40 1.96 -6.19 -5.68
C VAL A 40 1.11 -5.07 -6.26
N GLY A 41 -0.21 -5.18 -6.14
CA GLY A 41 -1.12 -4.13 -6.59
C GLY A 41 -0.88 -2.81 -5.87
N ALA A 42 -0.59 -2.88 -4.58
CA ALA A 42 -0.31 -1.70 -3.78
C ALA A 42 0.98 -1.01 -4.24
N ALA A 43 2.04 -1.78 -4.43
CA ALA A 43 3.30 -1.24 -4.91
C ALA A 43 3.12 -0.58 -6.26
N ARG A 44 2.38 -1.24 -7.15
CA ARG A 44 2.11 -0.71 -8.48
C ARG A 44 1.31 0.59 -8.40
N ALA A 45 0.31 0.63 -7.53
CA ALA A 45 -0.51 1.84 -7.35
C ALA A 45 0.31 3.03 -6.85
N LEU A 46 1.35 2.75 -6.07
CA LEU A 46 2.22 3.78 -5.54
C LEU A 46 3.41 4.08 -6.44
N GLY A 47 3.57 3.35 -7.53
CA GLY A 47 4.72 3.51 -8.41
C GLY A 47 6.03 3.07 -7.77
N MET A 48 5.98 2.10 -6.87
CA MET A 48 7.14 1.58 -6.15
C MET A 48 7.44 0.15 -6.56
N GLY A 49 8.69 -0.26 -6.35
CA GLY A 49 9.00 -1.68 -6.41
C GLY A 49 8.39 -2.40 -5.22
N LEU A 50 8.14 -3.69 -5.37
CA LEU A 50 7.54 -4.48 -4.31
C LEU A 50 8.41 -4.44 -3.04
N ASP A 51 9.72 -4.59 -3.20
CA ASP A 51 10.64 -4.56 -2.05
C ASP A 51 10.54 -3.24 -1.29
N ASP A 52 10.52 -2.14 -2.02
CA ASP A 52 10.42 -0.83 -1.41
C ASP A 52 9.09 -0.67 -0.68
N PHE A 53 8.03 -1.14 -1.30
CA PHE A 53 6.72 -1.08 -0.67
C PHE A 53 6.70 -1.89 0.63
N LEU A 54 7.26 -3.09 0.62
CA LEU A 54 7.27 -3.94 1.82
C LEU A 54 8.05 -3.31 2.96
N ILE A 55 9.15 -2.63 2.65
CA ILE A 55 9.93 -1.92 3.66
C ILE A 55 9.10 -0.79 4.26
N GLU A 56 8.50 0.03 3.42
CA GLU A 56 7.69 1.13 3.90
C GLU A 56 6.47 0.66 4.68
N ALA A 57 5.79 -0.36 4.17
CA ALA A 57 4.62 -0.91 4.84
C ALA A 57 4.99 -1.51 6.20
N GLY A 58 6.16 -2.12 6.29
CA GLY A 58 6.65 -2.65 7.56
C GLY A 58 6.82 -1.58 8.63
N ARG A 59 7.22 -0.38 8.21
CA ARG A 59 7.34 0.75 9.13
C ARG A 59 6.00 1.18 9.69
N HIS A 60 4.93 0.83 9.02
CA HIS A 60 3.56 1.15 9.43
C HIS A 60 2.80 -0.07 9.93
N GLY A 61 3.52 -1.12 10.28
CA GLY A 61 2.92 -2.27 10.93
C GLY A 61 2.44 -3.39 10.03
N LEU A 62 2.60 -3.27 8.72
CA LEU A 62 2.25 -4.35 7.80
C LEU A 62 3.52 -5.14 7.50
N HIS A 63 3.70 -6.25 8.18
CA HIS A 63 4.93 -7.02 8.08
C HIS A 63 4.87 -8.06 6.98
N ALA A 64 6.03 -8.42 6.45
CA ALA A 64 6.12 -9.42 5.39
C ALA A 64 5.57 -10.77 5.83
N ILE A 65 5.68 -11.09 7.11
CA ILE A 65 5.17 -12.36 7.62
C ILE A 65 3.65 -12.43 7.60
N ASP A 66 2.98 -11.30 7.41
CA ASP A 66 1.52 -11.28 7.28
C ASP A 66 1.09 -11.64 5.86
N TYR A 67 2.04 -11.86 4.99
CA TYR A 67 1.79 -12.24 3.60
C TYR A 67 1.36 -13.70 3.59
N ASP A 68 0.10 -13.98 3.33
CA ASP A 68 -0.38 -15.34 3.41
C ASP A 68 -0.39 -16.03 2.04
N LEU A 69 -0.73 -17.32 2.06
CA LEU A 69 -0.70 -18.12 0.84
C LEU A 69 -1.71 -17.68 -0.19
N ASP A 70 -2.84 -17.16 0.25
CA ASP A 70 -3.87 -16.73 -0.69
C ASP A 70 -3.40 -15.52 -1.49
N ASP A 71 -2.75 -14.57 -0.82
CA ASP A 71 -2.17 -13.42 -1.51
C ASP A 71 -1.14 -13.87 -2.52
N PHE A 72 -0.28 -14.80 -2.13
CA PHE A 72 0.76 -15.32 -2.99
C PHE A 72 0.17 -16.01 -4.22
N LYS A 73 -0.86 -16.80 -4.02
CA LYS A 73 -1.53 -17.47 -5.12
C LYS A 73 -2.17 -16.51 -6.09
N GLN A 74 -2.80 -15.47 -5.58
CA GLN A 74 -3.41 -14.46 -6.42
C GLN A 74 -2.37 -13.77 -7.29
N GLU A 75 -1.22 -13.48 -6.74
CA GLU A 75 -0.16 -12.83 -7.49
C GLU A 75 0.41 -13.74 -8.57
N LEU A 76 0.58 -15.02 -8.26
CA LEU A 76 1.03 -15.99 -9.25
C LEU A 76 0.03 -16.10 -10.39
N ASP A 77 -1.25 -16.14 -10.09
CA ASP A 77 -2.28 -16.23 -11.12
C ASP A 77 -2.29 -14.98 -11.99
N SER A 78 -2.00 -13.81 -11.41
CA SER A 78 -1.90 -12.58 -12.18
C SER A 78 -0.73 -12.61 -13.14
N ILE A 79 0.37 -13.23 -12.73
CA ILE A 79 1.59 -13.29 -13.54
C ILE A 79 1.44 -14.33 -14.64
N THR A 80 0.74 -15.42 -14.38
CA THR A 80 0.57 -16.51 -15.33
C THR A 80 -0.90 -16.81 -15.59
N PRO A 81 -1.59 -15.87 -16.24
CA PRO A 81 -3.04 -16.02 -16.44
C PRO A 81 -3.42 -17.19 -17.34
N ASP A 82 -2.51 -17.71 -18.11
CA ASP A 82 -2.79 -18.78 -19.04
C ASP A 82 -2.58 -20.16 -18.47
N ARG A 83 -2.32 -20.24 -17.24
CA ARG A 83 -2.06 -21.50 -16.63
C ARG A 83 -3.33 -22.29 -16.47
N HIS A 84 -3.53 -23.26 -17.25
CA HIS A 84 -4.71 -24.10 -17.14
C HIS A 84 -4.35 -25.50 -17.47
#